data_01c73bc14fa99ef220f432bfa86f5c16
#
_entry.id   01c73bc14fa99ef220f432bfa86f5c16
#
_cell.length_a   1.000
_cell.length_b   1.000
_cell.length_c   1.000
_cell.angle_alpha   90.00
_cell.angle_beta   90.00
_cell.angle_gamma   90.00
#
_symmetry.space_group_name_H-M   'P 1'
#
loop_
_entity.id
_entity.type
_entity.pdbx_description
1 polymer ?
#
loop_
_entity_poly.entity_id
_entity_poly.type
_entity_poly.pdbx_seq_one_letter_code
_entity_poly.pdbx_strand_id
1 'polypeptide(L)'
;MDYAGGRAIYGLIKNLVENYYPQIPVGIHLDHGKDFEVVQRAIEIGFNSVMYDGSRKKYSDNLMTTKKIAQFCHERGINLQGELGNVPYLKEVGSTEINWDDYMTDPAQAEEFVRETGIDALAVAVGNAHDFAKERPEPDYERLGEINRRLNMPLIMHGASDWETEKTVEAVRRGINCFNVDIASRVAFITSLGKTIDGNKSVSFDVREHLGLARDAVTEVVKKKMDMFGSSGKIESVA
;
A
#
# COMPACT_ATOMS: atom_id res chain seq x y z
N MET A 1 -9.26 0.45 -10.41
CA MET A 1 -10.18 -0.51 -11.07
C MET A 1 -10.79 0.05 -12.35
N ASP A 2 -11.18 1.31 -12.36
CA ASP A 2 -11.96 1.87 -13.49
C ASP A 2 -11.14 2.09 -14.78
N TYR A 3 -9.85 2.38 -14.67
CA TYR A 3 -8.96 2.63 -15.81
C TYR A 3 -8.78 1.41 -16.74
N ALA A 4 -8.43 0.24 -16.16
CA ALA A 4 -8.11 -0.95 -16.96
C ALA A 4 -9.16 -2.07 -16.83
N GLY A 5 -10.23 -1.84 -16.07
CA GLY A 5 -11.24 -2.86 -15.78
C GLY A 5 -10.79 -3.85 -14.69
N GLY A 6 -11.42 -3.79 -13.53
CA GLY A 6 -11.03 -4.62 -12.38
C GLY A 6 -11.06 -6.13 -12.68
N ARG A 7 -12.04 -6.61 -13.44
CA ARG A 7 -12.12 -8.04 -13.83
C ARG A 7 -10.97 -8.46 -14.75
N ALA A 8 -10.55 -7.58 -15.66
CA ALA A 8 -9.44 -7.88 -16.58
C ALA A 8 -8.10 -7.99 -15.82
N ILE A 9 -7.82 -7.02 -14.92
CA ILE A 9 -6.61 -7.04 -14.09
C ILE A 9 -6.62 -8.26 -13.17
N TYR A 10 -7.75 -8.52 -12.48
CA TYR A 10 -7.89 -9.68 -11.62
C TYR A 10 -7.63 -10.99 -12.37
N GLY A 11 -8.27 -11.16 -13.55
CA GLY A 11 -8.10 -12.36 -14.38
C GLY A 11 -6.65 -12.54 -14.85
N LEU A 12 -5.96 -11.46 -15.21
CA LEU A 12 -4.54 -11.50 -15.58
C LEU A 12 -3.67 -11.95 -14.40
N ILE A 13 -3.82 -11.32 -13.23
CA ILE A 13 -3.04 -11.66 -12.03
C ILE A 13 -3.32 -13.11 -11.61
N LYS A 14 -4.59 -13.50 -11.54
CA LYS A 14 -5.01 -14.85 -11.18
C LYS A 14 -4.39 -15.89 -12.11
N ASN A 15 -4.46 -15.66 -13.43
CA ASN A 15 -3.87 -16.56 -14.41
C ASN A 15 -2.35 -16.70 -14.22
N LEU A 16 -1.64 -15.60 -13.99
CA LEU A 16 -0.19 -15.63 -13.74
C LEU A 16 0.14 -16.42 -12.46
N VAL A 17 -0.58 -16.17 -11.38
CA VAL A 17 -0.35 -16.85 -10.10
C VAL A 17 -0.63 -18.35 -10.23
N GLU A 18 -1.80 -18.73 -10.71
CA GLU A 18 -2.24 -20.13 -10.72
C GLU A 18 -1.48 -21.01 -11.72
N ASN A 19 -1.09 -20.47 -12.87
CA ASN A 19 -0.50 -21.26 -13.94
C ASN A 19 1.02 -21.14 -14.09
N TYR A 20 1.61 -20.03 -13.58
CA TYR A 20 3.05 -19.82 -13.73
C TYR A 20 3.80 -19.82 -12.40
N TYR A 21 3.13 -19.45 -11.29
CA TYR A 21 3.75 -19.33 -9.98
C TYR A 21 2.90 -19.92 -8.86
N PRO A 22 2.35 -21.16 -9.02
CA PRO A 22 1.41 -21.73 -8.06
C PRO A 22 2.01 -21.97 -6.66
N GLN A 23 3.33 -22.01 -6.55
CA GLN A 23 4.04 -22.18 -5.29
C GLN A 23 4.17 -20.89 -4.48
N ILE A 24 3.81 -19.74 -5.07
CA ILE A 24 3.95 -18.44 -4.39
C ILE A 24 2.59 -18.02 -3.83
N PRO A 25 2.44 -17.85 -2.52
CA PRO A 25 1.21 -17.31 -1.95
C PRO A 25 1.04 -15.83 -2.33
N VAL A 26 -0.01 -15.52 -3.07
CA VAL A 26 -0.31 -14.17 -3.56
C VAL A 26 -1.70 -13.74 -3.11
N GLY A 27 -1.76 -12.61 -2.38
CA GLY A 27 -3.00 -11.90 -2.11
C GLY A 27 -3.29 -10.88 -3.21
N ILE A 28 -4.56 -10.79 -3.64
CA ILE A 28 -5.01 -9.73 -4.53
C ILE A 28 -5.82 -8.74 -3.70
N HIS A 29 -5.21 -7.58 -3.45
CA HIS A 29 -5.70 -6.58 -2.52
C HIS A 29 -6.25 -5.33 -3.24
N LEU A 30 -7.41 -4.84 -2.78
CA LEU A 30 -7.89 -3.50 -3.15
C LEU A 30 -7.21 -2.47 -2.25
N ASP A 31 -6.36 -1.64 -2.83
CA ASP A 31 -5.70 -0.52 -2.17
C ASP A 31 -6.55 0.76 -2.27
N HIS A 32 -6.70 1.50 -1.17
CA HIS A 32 -7.44 2.75 -1.05
C HIS A 32 -8.89 2.72 -1.61
N GLY A 33 -9.71 1.77 -1.19
CA GLY A 33 -11.16 1.82 -1.44
C GLY A 33 -11.81 3.03 -0.74
N LYS A 34 -12.44 3.93 -1.50
CA LYS A 34 -12.95 5.21 -0.98
C LYS A 34 -14.38 5.14 -0.44
N ASP A 35 -15.12 4.12 -0.81
CA ASP A 35 -16.51 3.91 -0.41
C ASP A 35 -16.88 2.43 -0.37
N PHE A 36 -18.07 2.16 0.15
CA PHE A 36 -18.60 0.80 0.29
C PHE A 36 -18.79 0.09 -1.05
N GLU A 37 -19.24 0.82 -2.07
CA GLU A 37 -19.54 0.25 -3.39
C GLU A 37 -18.27 -0.22 -4.09
N VAL A 38 -17.17 0.53 -3.96
CA VAL A 38 -15.87 0.12 -4.51
C VAL A 38 -15.34 -1.13 -3.82
N VAL A 39 -15.48 -1.23 -2.48
CA VAL A 39 -15.10 -2.42 -1.72
C VAL A 39 -15.96 -3.62 -2.13
N GLN A 40 -17.28 -3.46 -2.18
CA GLN A 40 -18.20 -4.51 -2.60
C GLN A 40 -17.85 -5.02 -4.00
N ARG A 41 -17.66 -4.12 -4.96
CA ARG A 41 -17.29 -4.46 -6.35
C ARG A 41 -15.97 -5.22 -6.42
N ALA A 42 -14.96 -4.87 -5.60
CA ALA A 42 -13.71 -5.62 -5.55
C ALA A 42 -13.91 -7.06 -5.08
N ILE A 43 -14.70 -7.25 -4.02
CA ILE A 43 -15.03 -8.58 -3.50
C ILE A 43 -15.80 -9.41 -4.54
N GLU A 44 -16.79 -8.82 -5.23
CA GLU A 44 -17.55 -9.47 -6.31
C GLU A 44 -16.66 -9.86 -7.52
N ILE A 45 -15.57 -9.17 -7.76
CA ILE A 45 -14.57 -9.51 -8.77
C ILE A 45 -13.73 -10.72 -8.34
N GLY A 46 -13.50 -10.88 -7.02
CA GLY A 46 -12.74 -11.98 -6.44
C GLY A 46 -11.51 -11.56 -5.65
N PHE A 47 -11.35 -10.26 -5.34
CA PHE A 47 -10.29 -9.81 -4.45
C PHE A 47 -10.44 -10.48 -3.09
N ASN A 48 -9.34 -10.99 -2.55
CA ASN A 48 -9.34 -11.75 -1.29
C ASN A 48 -8.91 -10.92 -0.09
N SER A 49 -8.58 -9.66 -0.30
CA SER A 49 -8.29 -8.66 0.72
C SER A 49 -8.66 -7.28 0.19
N VAL A 50 -9.16 -6.41 1.06
CA VAL A 50 -9.59 -5.06 0.68
C VAL A 50 -9.21 -4.04 1.75
N MET A 51 -9.00 -2.79 1.31
CA MET A 51 -8.85 -1.65 2.20
C MET A 51 -10.02 -0.68 2.02
N TYR A 52 -10.53 -0.19 3.13
CA TYR A 52 -11.35 1.01 3.16
C TYR A 52 -10.55 2.17 3.76
N ASP A 53 -10.41 3.24 2.99
CA ASP A 53 -9.71 4.44 3.38
C ASP A 53 -10.69 5.57 3.70
N GLY A 54 -11.04 5.67 4.98
CA GLY A 54 -11.83 6.75 5.56
C GLY A 54 -10.99 7.82 6.26
N SER A 55 -9.67 7.81 6.13
CA SER A 55 -8.73 8.64 6.89
C SER A 55 -8.94 10.15 6.75
N ARG A 56 -9.51 10.59 5.62
CA ARG A 56 -9.85 12.00 5.36
C ARG A 56 -11.22 12.43 5.89
N LYS A 57 -11.99 11.50 6.44
CA LYS A 57 -13.29 11.78 7.04
C LYS A 57 -13.12 12.13 8.52
N LYS A 58 -14.18 12.65 9.13
CA LYS A 58 -14.20 12.78 10.59
C LYS A 58 -14.05 11.40 11.22
N TYR A 59 -13.40 11.32 12.37
CA TYR A 59 -13.16 10.07 13.09
C TYR A 59 -14.42 9.21 13.26
N SER A 60 -15.53 9.83 13.71
CA SER A 60 -16.81 9.15 13.89
C SER A 60 -17.34 8.52 12.60
N ASP A 61 -17.20 9.22 11.46
CA ASP A 61 -17.68 8.76 10.17
C ASP A 61 -16.79 7.64 9.61
N ASN A 62 -15.45 7.76 9.80
CA ASN A 62 -14.51 6.71 9.48
C ASN A 62 -14.82 5.45 10.29
N LEU A 63 -14.95 5.57 11.62
CA LEU A 63 -15.24 4.47 12.52
C LEU A 63 -16.54 3.74 12.15
N MET A 64 -17.65 4.48 11.99
CA MET A 64 -18.95 3.88 11.66
C MET A 64 -18.93 3.18 10.30
N THR A 65 -18.33 3.80 9.29
CA THR A 65 -18.27 3.23 7.95
C THR A 65 -17.35 2.02 7.92
N THR A 66 -16.17 2.10 8.54
CA THR A 66 -15.22 0.98 8.64
C THR A 66 -15.84 -0.21 9.35
N LYS A 67 -16.55 0.01 10.48
CA LYS A 67 -17.26 -1.06 11.19
C LYS A 67 -18.28 -1.80 10.33
N LYS A 68 -19.09 -1.04 9.57
CA LYS A 68 -20.07 -1.62 8.63
C LYS A 68 -19.40 -2.43 7.52
N ILE A 69 -18.30 -1.93 6.98
CA ILE A 69 -17.56 -2.62 5.92
C ILE A 69 -16.86 -3.86 6.47
N ALA A 70 -16.30 -3.80 7.69
CA ALA A 70 -15.67 -4.95 8.33
C ALA A 70 -16.66 -6.10 8.50
N GLN A 71 -17.86 -5.82 9.01
CA GLN A 71 -18.91 -6.82 9.11
C GLN A 71 -19.24 -7.44 7.76
N PHE A 72 -19.44 -6.63 6.72
CA PHE A 72 -19.72 -7.10 5.36
C PHE A 72 -18.60 -7.99 4.80
N CYS A 73 -17.34 -7.63 5.05
CA CYS A 73 -16.18 -8.41 4.63
C CYS A 73 -16.09 -9.75 5.37
N HIS A 74 -16.25 -9.75 6.69
CA HIS A 74 -16.13 -10.93 7.53
C HIS A 74 -17.21 -11.97 7.22
N GLU A 75 -18.45 -11.54 6.94
CA GLU A 75 -19.53 -12.44 6.47
C GLU A 75 -19.17 -13.21 5.18
N ARG A 76 -18.11 -12.74 4.46
CA ARG A 76 -17.61 -13.32 3.19
C ARG A 76 -16.23 -13.94 3.32
N GLY A 77 -15.67 -14.00 4.53
CA GLY A 77 -14.32 -14.50 4.76
C GLY A 77 -13.22 -13.61 4.17
N ILE A 78 -13.47 -12.31 4.01
CA ILE A 78 -12.54 -11.33 3.45
C ILE A 78 -11.95 -10.46 4.57
N ASN A 79 -10.64 -10.30 4.58
CA ASN A 79 -9.95 -9.42 5.51
C ASN A 79 -10.07 -7.95 5.08
N LEU A 80 -10.31 -7.07 6.07
CA LEU A 80 -10.38 -5.63 5.87
C LEU A 80 -9.19 -4.93 6.51
N GLN A 81 -8.49 -4.11 5.71
CA GLN A 81 -7.58 -3.09 6.19
C GLN A 81 -8.33 -1.77 6.37
N GLY A 82 -8.17 -1.13 7.53
CA GLY A 82 -8.59 0.26 7.76
C GLY A 82 -7.40 1.21 7.77
N GLU A 83 -7.67 2.52 7.78
CA GLU A 83 -6.65 3.56 7.96
C GLU A 83 -7.07 4.56 9.03
N LEU A 84 -6.14 4.89 9.91
CA LEU A 84 -6.30 5.94 10.92
C LEU A 84 -5.04 6.81 10.98
N GLY A 85 -5.26 8.13 11.19
CA GLY A 85 -4.32 9.15 10.77
C GLY A 85 -4.52 9.40 9.26
N ASN A 86 -3.81 10.30 8.67
CA ASN A 86 -3.92 10.62 7.25
C ASN A 86 -2.52 10.68 6.65
N VAL A 87 -2.25 9.81 5.68
CA VAL A 87 -1.00 9.88 4.92
C VAL A 87 -1.18 10.92 3.80
N PRO A 88 -0.62 12.14 3.94
CA PRO A 88 -0.91 13.22 3.02
C PRO A 88 -0.24 13.01 1.65
N TYR A 89 -0.89 13.52 0.60
CA TYR A 89 -0.23 13.78 -0.68
C TYR A 89 0.39 15.17 -0.63
N LEU A 90 1.71 15.26 -0.71
CA LEU A 90 2.43 16.53 -0.50
C LEU A 90 2.06 17.63 -1.49
N LYS A 91 1.74 17.28 -2.73
CA LYS A 91 1.21 18.21 -3.73
C LYS A 91 -0.17 18.83 -3.35
N GLU A 92 -0.91 18.18 -2.46
CA GLU A 92 -2.22 18.65 -2.00
C GLU A 92 -2.11 19.52 -0.75
N VAL A 93 -1.05 19.34 0.03
CA VAL A 93 -0.87 20.04 1.32
C VAL A 93 -0.18 21.40 1.16
N GLY A 94 0.46 21.66 0.02
CA GLY A 94 1.19 22.90 -0.23
C GLY A 94 2.54 22.94 0.50
N SER A 95 3.37 23.95 0.18
CA SER A 95 4.73 24.09 0.73
C SER A 95 4.81 24.89 2.04
N THR A 96 3.69 25.27 2.65
CA THR A 96 3.64 26.04 3.89
C THR A 96 3.41 25.15 5.09
N GLU A 97 4.16 25.39 6.15
CA GLU A 97 4.19 24.77 7.48
C GLU A 97 3.10 23.72 7.76
N ILE A 98 3.43 22.45 7.45
CA ILE A 98 2.59 21.32 7.79
C ILE A 98 2.82 21.02 9.27
N ASN A 99 1.76 21.06 10.07
CA ASN A 99 1.78 20.45 11.39
C ASN A 99 1.57 18.93 11.22
N TRP A 100 2.65 18.18 11.24
CA TRP A 100 2.62 16.74 11.01
C TRP A 100 1.84 15.96 12.06
N ASP A 101 1.76 16.48 13.30
CA ASP A 101 1.00 15.83 14.37
C ASP A 101 -0.51 15.72 14.04
N ASP A 102 -1.05 16.65 13.26
CA ASP A 102 -2.45 16.62 12.83
C ASP A 102 -2.77 15.45 11.88
N TYR A 103 -1.74 14.87 11.28
CA TYR A 103 -1.84 13.76 10.35
C TYR A 103 -1.52 12.41 10.99
N MET A 104 -0.75 12.41 12.10
CA MET A 104 -0.27 11.18 12.72
C MET A 104 -1.37 10.40 13.43
N THR A 105 -1.23 9.09 13.45
CA THR A 105 -2.12 8.19 14.18
C THR A 105 -1.92 8.36 15.68
N ASP A 106 -2.98 8.69 16.41
CA ASP A 106 -2.98 8.66 17.87
C ASP A 106 -3.07 7.21 18.38
N PRO A 107 -2.15 6.73 19.26
CA PRO A 107 -2.13 5.34 19.71
C PRO A 107 -3.37 4.90 20.48
N ALA A 108 -3.96 5.80 21.30
CA ALA A 108 -5.15 5.46 22.09
C ALA A 108 -6.40 5.42 21.19
N GLN A 109 -6.47 6.34 20.24
CA GLN A 109 -7.53 6.36 19.23
C GLN A 109 -7.45 5.15 18.29
N ALA A 110 -6.23 4.68 17.95
CA ALA A 110 -6.03 3.47 17.17
C ALA A 110 -6.55 2.23 17.90
N GLU A 111 -6.29 2.11 19.21
CA GLU A 111 -6.79 1.02 20.03
C GLU A 111 -8.33 1.00 20.08
N GLU A 112 -8.97 2.16 20.26
CA GLU A 112 -10.42 2.29 20.21
C GLU A 112 -10.96 1.92 18.81
N PHE A 113 -10.35 2.46 17.76
CA PHE A 113 -10.76 2.24 16.37
C PHE A 113 -10.74 0.75 16.00
N VAL A 114 -9.66 0.05 16.30
CA VAL A 114 -9.53 -1.38 16.05
C VAL A 114 -10.55 -2.19 16.85
N ARG A 115 -10.71 -1.91 18.14
CA ARG A 115 -11.68 -2.58 19.00
C ARG A 115 -13.11 -2.42 18.48
N GLU A 116 -13.49 -1.21 18.09
CA GLU A 116 -14.85 -0.90 17.66
C GLU A 116 -15.15 -1.36 16.23
N THR A 117 -14.18 -1.34 15.34
CA THR A 117 -14.39 -1.71 13.93
C THR A 117 -14.19 -3.19 13.66
N GLY A 118 -13.27 -3.81 14.41
CA GLY A 118 -12.90 -5.22 14.21
C GLY A 118 -12.10 -5.47 12.93
N ILE A 119 -11.37 -4.47 12.39
CA ILE A 119 -10.51 -4.64 11.21
C ILE A 119 -9.37 -5.62 11.46
N ASP A 120 -8.82 -6.19 10.39
CA ASP A 120 -7.79 -7.23 10.42
C ASP A 120 -6.37 -6.67 10.27
N ALA A 121 -6.23 -5.45 9.74
CA ALA A 121 -4.97 -4.73 9.61
C ALA A 121 -5.21 -3.21 9.65
N LEU A 122 -4.23 -2.46 10.15
CA LEU A 122 -4.31 -1.00 10.25
C LEU A 122 -3.18 -0.33 9.49
N ALA A 123 -3.52 0.55 8.54
CA ALA A 123 -2.59 1.50 7.96
C ALA A 123 -2.42 2.69 8.89
N VAL A 124 -1.16 3.05 9.16
CA VAL A 124 -0.79 4.07 10.15
C VAL A 124 -0.02 5.24 9.52
N ALA A 125 -0.23 6.42 10.07
CA ALA A 125 0.51 7.62 9.74
C ALA A 125 1.43 8.00 10.91
N VAL A 126 2.74 8.02 10.64
CA VAL A 126 3.80 8.33 11.62
C VAL A 126 4.84 9.28 11.03
N GLY A 127 4.42 10.20 10.15
CA GLY A 127 5.28 11.10 9.39
C GLY A 127 5.60 10.64 7.98
N ASN A 128 5.02 9.52 7.54
CA ASN A 128 5.04 9.08 6.15
C ASN A 128 4.11 9.93 5.28
N ALA A 129 4.41 10.02 3.98
CA ALA A 129 3.62 10.79 3.02
C ALA A 129 3.68 10.15 1.63
N HIS A 130 2.60 10.29 0.87
CA HIS A 130 2.60 9.94 -0.53
C HIS A 130 3.43 10.95 -1.34
N ASP A 131 3.91 10.53 -2.50
CA ASP A 131 4.83 11.25 -3.38
C ASP A 131 6.27 11.36 -2.80
N PHE A 132 7.22 11.78 -3.65
CA PHE A 132 8.61 12.02 -3.20
C PHE A 132 8.70 13.38 -2.49
N ALA A 133 8.75 13.35 -1.17
CA ALA A 133 8.89 14.53 -0.35
C ALA A 133 10.34 14.78 0.03
N LYS A 134 10.86 15.94 -0.35
CA LYS A 134 12.17 16.38 0.12
C LYS A 134 12.15 16.87 1.58
N GLU A 135 11.00 17.31 2.05
CA GLU A 135 10.83 17.97 3.35
C GLU A 135 9.70 17.30 4.14
N ARG A 136 9.98 16.12 4.68
CA ARG A 136 9.11 15.46 5.67
C ARG A 136 9.92 15.14 6.92
N PRO A 137 9.29 15.04 8.11
CA PRO A 137 9.99 14.67 9.34
C PRO A 137 10.55 13.25 9.22
N GLU A 138 11.47 12.91 10.10
CA GLU A 138 11.78 11.52 10.36
C GLU A 138 10.54 10.83 10.90
N PRO A 139 10.33 9.53 10.56
CA PRO A 139 9.18 8.79 11.07
C PRO A 139 9.22 8.73 12.60
N ASP A 140 8.07 8.94 13.22
CA ASP A 140 7.91 8.79 14.67
C ASP A 140 7.90 7.31 15.07
N TYR A 141 9.08 6.75 15.23
CA TYR A 141 9.26 5.34 15.59
C TYR A 141 8.82 5.01 17.01
N GLU A 142 8.78 5.98 17.92
CA GLU A 142 8.28 5.76 19.29
C GLU A 142 6.78 5.59 19.26
N ARG A 143 6.08 6.47 18.56
CA ARG A 143 4.64 6.37 18.30
C ARG A 143 4.30 5.06 17.60
N LEU A 144 5.04 4.67 16.56
CA LEU A 144 4.86 3.39 15.87
C LEU A 144 4.99 2.20 16.83
N GLY A 145 6.04 2.19 17.64
CA GLY A 145 6.25 1.13 18.63
C GLY A 145 5.15 1.09 19.71
N GLU A 146 4.59 2.24 20.10
CA GLU A 146 3.46 2.30 21.02
C GLU A 146 2.19 1.73 20.37
N ILE A 147 1.87 2.13 19.15
CA ILE A 147 0.74 1.59 18.38
C ILE A 147 0.85 0.06 18.29
N ASN A 148 2.01 -0.45 17.90
CA ASN A 148 2.24 -1.89 17.78
C ASN A 148 2.02 -2.64 19.09
N ARG A 149 2.52 -2.11 20.22
CA ARG A 149 2.33 -2.73 21.54
C ARG A 149 0.87 -2.75 21.98
N ARG A 150 0.09 -1.73 21.64
CA ARG A 150 -1.34 -1.64 22.01
C ARG A 150 -2.21 -2.57 21.18
N LEU A 151 -1.92 -2.66 19.89
CA LEU A 151 -2.81 -3.33 18.93
C LEU A 151 -2.52 -4.81 18.75
N ASN A 152 -1.25 -5.21 18.77
CA ASN A 152 -0.80 -6.58 18.50
C ASN A 152 -1.46 -7.20 17.25
N MET A 153 -1.50 -6.44 16.15
CA MET A 153 -2.10 -6.79 14.87
C MET A 153 -1.20 -6.32 13.71
N PRO A 154 -1.43 -6.80 12.48
CA PRO A 154 -0.66 -6.33 11.32
C PRO A 154 -0.79 -4.82 11.10
N LEU A 155 0.36 -4.12 11.05
CA LEU A 155 0.46 -2.71 10.72
C LEU A 155 0.99 -2.52 9.31
N ILE A 156 0.39 -1.59 8.59
CA ILE A 156 0.67 -1.33 7.17
C ILE A 156 1.25 0.08 7.02
N MET A 157 2.28 0.22 6.19
CA MET A 157 2.91 1.50 5.89
C MET A 157 2.62 1.91 4.45
N HIS A 158 1.91 3.04 4.28
CA HIS A 158 1.76 3.73 3.02
C HIS A 158 2.78 4.87 2.89
N GLY A 159 2.97 5.41 1.69
CA GLY A 159 3.79 6.60 1.48
C GLY A 159 5.28 6.46 1.81
N ALA A 160 5.82 5.24 1.79
CA ALA A 160 7.22 4.94 2.06
C ALA A 160 8.00 4.44 0.83
N SER A 161 7.52 4.73 -0.37
CA SER A 161 8.12 4.24 -1.63
C SER A 161 9.57 4.72 -1.84
N ASP A 162 9.92 5.89 -1.33
CA ASP A 162 11.25 6.52 -1.42
C ASP A 162 12.12 6.32 -0.18
N TRP A 163 11.62 5.61 0.83
CA TRP A 163 12.41 5.35 2.04
C TRP A 163 13.66 4.54 1.74
N GLU A 164 14.75 4.94 2.38
CA GLU A 164 16.01 4.21 2.37
C GLU A 164 15.95 2.97 3.25
N THR A 165 16.95 2.10 3.10
CA THR A 165 16.98 0.80 3.77
C THR A 165 16.91 0.93 5.28
N GLU A 166 17.65 1.87 5.86
CA GLU A 166 17.75 2.08 7.30
C GLU A 166 16.40 2.46 7.91
N LYS A 167 15.67 3.38 7.27
CA LYS A 167 14.31 3.78 7.70
C LYS A 167 13.34 2.62 7.62
N THR A 168 13.41 1.87 6.54
CA THR A 168 12.54 0.70 6.31
C THR A 168 12.79 -0.39 7.35
N VAL A 169 14.05 -0.75 7.59
CA VAL A 169 14.43 -1.77 8.57
C VAL A 169 14.00 -1.36 9.98
N GLU A 170 14.16 -0.09 10.35
CA GLU A 170 13.71 0.38 11.66
C GLU A 170 12.18 0.32 11.79
N ALA A 171 11.41 0.68 10.76
CA ALA A 171 9.96 0.54 10.77
C ALA A 171 9.52 -0.93 10.94
N VAL A 172 10.18 -1.86 10.25
CA VAL A 172 9.93 -3.31 10.44
C VAL A 172 10.20 -3.74 11.89
N ARG A 173 11.33 -3.29 12.47
CA ARG A 173 11.65 -3.59 13.88
C ARG A 173 10.63 -3.03 14.86
N ARG A 174 9.97 -1.92 14.51
CA ARG A 174 8.92 -1.28 15.30
C ARG A 174 7.53 -1.84 15.07
N GLY A 175 7.37 -2.79 14.16
CA GLY A 175 6.13 -3.56 14.01
C GLY A 175 5.40 -3.39 12.68
N ILE A 176 5.98 -2.75 11.68
CA ILE A 176 5.41 -2.75 10.33
C ILE A 176 5.55 -4.13 9.70
N ASN A 177 4.43 -4.67 9.23
CA ASN A 177 4.33 -5.98 8.61
C ASN A 177 4.21 -5.94 7.09
N CYS A 178 3.73 -4.82 6.54
CA CYS A 178 3.54 -4.66 5.09
C CYS A 178 3.79 -3.21 4.66
N PHE A 179 4.36 -3.05 3.46
CA PHE A 179 4.56 -1.76 2.81
C PHE A 179 3.83 -1.73 1.47
N ASN A 180 3.05 -0.67 1.24
CA ASN A 180 2.45 -0.42 -0.06
C ASN A 180 3.40 0.44 -0.90
N VAL A 181 3.85 -0.11 -2.04
CA VAL A 181 4.83 0.52 -2.94
C VAL A 181 4.21 0.78 -4.30
N ASP A 182 3.98 2.05 -4.64
CA ASP A 182 3.40 2.48 -5.91
C ASP A 182 4.35 3.40 -6.69
N ILE A 183 4.66 4.57 -6.15
CA ILE A 183 5.41 5.63 -6.84
C ILE A 183 6.77 5.15 -7.36
N ALA A 184 7.52 4.37 -6.60
CA ALA A 184 8.82 3.85 -7.03
C ALA A 184 8.70 3.01 -8.32
N SER A 185 7.67 2.19 -8.43
CA SER A 185 7.38 1.37 -9.60
C SER A 185 6.97 2.24 -10.81
N ARG A 186 6.12 3.24 -10.59
CA ARG A 186 5.71 4.17 -11.66
C ARG A 186 6.89 4.98 -12.19
N VAL A 187 7.73 5.51 -11.31
CA VAL A 187 8.93 6.27 -11.69
C VAL A 187 9.89 5.40 -12.49
N ALA A 188 10.14 4.16 -12.07
CA ALA A 188 10.98 3.24 -12.82
C ALA A 188 10.45 2.97 -14.23
N PHE A 189 9.14 2.71 -14.34
CA PHE A 189 8.48 2.47 -15.62
C PHE A 189 8.61 3.67 -16.57
N ILE A 190 8.17 4.85 -16.11
CA ILE A 190 8.15 6.07 -16.95
C ILE A 190 9.56 6.52 -17.31
N THR A 191 10.51 6.47 -16.36
CA THR A 191 11.90 6.85 -16.62
C THR A 191 12.56 5.91 -17.63
N SER A 192 12.34 4.60 -17.51
CA SER A 192 12.86 3.63 -18.48
C SER A 192 12.24 3.85 -19.86
N LEU A 193 10.92 4.03 -19.93
CA LEU A 193 10.22 4.30 -21.19
C LEU A 193 10.72 5.59 -21.85
N GLY A 194 10.88 6.67 -21.09
CA GLY A 194 11.42 7.94 -21.62
C GLY A 194 12.81 7.77 -22.23
N LYS A 195 13.72 7.07 -21.54
CA LYS A 195 15.07 6.80 -22.05
C LYS A 195 15.06 6.03 -23.38
N THR A 196 14.12 5.10 -23.57
CA THR A 196 14.05 4.33 -24.82
C THR A 196 13.54 5.14 -26.00
N ILE A 197 12.76 6.19 -25.75
CA ILE A 197 12.22 7.08 -26.79
C ILE A 197 13.22 8.19 -27.12
N ASP A 198 13.78 8.86 -26.10
CA ASP A 198 14.64 10.02 -26.27
C ASP A 198 16.09 9.66 -26.68
N GLY A 199 16.57 8.47 -26.30
CA GLY A 199 17.95 8.04 -26.50
C GLY A 199 18.30 7.46 -27.87
N ASN A 200 17.32 7.20 -28.74
CA ASN A 200 17.53 6.46 -29.97
C ASN A 200 17.35 7.35 -31.23
N LYS A 201 18.42 7.51 -32.04
CA LYS A 201 18.35 8.11 -33.38
C LYS A 201 17.54 7.26 -34.39
N SER A 202 17.28 5.97 -34.03
CA SER A 202 16.35 5.08 -34.75
C SER A 202 15.43 4.45 -33.72
N VAL A 203 14.32 5.11 -33.41
CA VAL A 203 13.30 4.57 -32.50
C VAL A 203 12.67 3.34 -33.13
N SER A 204 12.72 2.20 -32.43
CA SER A 204 11.93 1.03 -32.81
C SER A 204 10.44 1.36 -32.74
N PHE A 205 9.67 0.98 -33.74
CA PHE A 205 8.21 1.10 -33.70
C PHE A 205 7.54 -0.12 -33.00
N ASP A 206 8.33 -1.11 -32.55
CA ASP A 206 7.80 -2.23 -31.76
C ASP A 206 7.64 -1.83 -30.29
N VAL A 207 6.41 -1.52 -29.93
CA VAL A 207 6.05 -1.13 -28.55
C VAL A 207 6.44 -2.19 -27.51
N ARG A 208 6.57 -3.47 -27.92
CA ARG A 208 6.94 -4.57 -27.01
C ARG A 208 8.37 -4.41 -26.48
N GLU A 209 9.28 -3.91 -27.31
CA GLU A 209 10.67 -3.64 -26.90
C GLU A 209 10.71 -2.56 -25.82
N HIS A 210 10.02 -1.43 -26.02
CA HIS A 210 9.98 -0.33 -25.06
C HIS A 210 9.29 -0.72 -23.75
N LEU A 211 8.14 -1.37 -23.86
CA LEU A 211 7.38 -1.84 -22.69
C LEU A 211 8.11 -2.97 -21.94
N GLY A 212 8.85 -3.81 -22.66
CA GLY A 212 9.70 -4.85 -22.07
C GLY A 212 10.76 -4.26 -21.16
N LEU A 213 11.53 -3.27 -21.64
CA LEU A 213 12.54 -2.58 -20.83
C LEU A 213 11.94 -1.84 -19.63
N ALA A 214 10.77 -1.22 -19.82
CA ALA A 214 10.07 -0.55 -18.73
C ALA A 214 9.58 -1.55 -17.66
N ARG A 215 9.03 -2.71 -18.06
CA ARG A 215 8.68 -3.81 -17.15
C ARG A 215 9.89 -4.31 -16.38
N ASP A 216 11.01 -4.52 -17.05
CA ASP A 216 12.22 -5.04 -16.41
C ASP A 216 12.77 -4.04 -15.38
N ALA A 217 12.69 -2.74 -15.66
CA ALA A 217 13.02 -1.70 -14.68
C ALA A 217 12.14 -1.76 -13.42
N VAL A 218 10.83 -2.01 -13.57
CA VAL A 218 9.91 -2.21 -12.43
C VAL A 218 10.29 -3.48 -11.67
N THR A 219 10.62 -4.57 -12.36
CA THR A 219 11.03 -5.83 -11.75
C THR A 219 12.23 -5.64 -10.82
N GLU A 220 13.23 -4.87 -11.23
CA GLU A 220 14.40 -4.59 -10.39
C GLU A 220 14.05 -3.75 -9.16
N VAL A 221 13.13 -2.78 -9.28
CA VAL A 221 12.62 -2.03 -8.12
C VAL A 221 11.91 -2.96 -7.14
N VAL A 222 11.04 -3.83 -7.62
CA VAL A 222 10.29 -4.78 -6.78
C VAL A 222 11.25 -5.70 -6.04
N LYS A 223 12.23 -6.31 -6.73
CA LYS A 223 13.26 -7.17 -6.10
C LYS A 223 13.98 -6.43 -4.98
N LYS A 224 14.48 -5.21 -5.28
CA LYS A 224 15.18 -4.39 -4.29
C LYS A 224 14.29 -4.09 -3.06
N LYS A 225 13.02 -3.79 -3.27
CA LYS A 225 12.08 -3.56 -2.17
C LYS A 225 11.83 -4.84 -1.36
N MET A 226 11.68 -5.99 -2.00
CA MET A 226 11.55 -7.27 -1.29
C MET A 226 12.76 -7.57 -0.41
N ASP A 227 13.97 -7.29 -0.89
CA ASP A 227 15.20 -7.43 -0.09
C ASP A 227 15.19 -6.46 1.11
N MET A 228 14.84 -5.18 0.89
CA MET A 228 14.75 -4.17 1.94
C MET A 228 13.75 -4.54 3.03
N PHE A 229 12.61 -5.11 2.65
CA PHE A 229 11.54 -5.53 3.59
C PHE A 229 11.86 -6.86 4.29
N GLY A 230 12.91 -7.55 3.86
CA GLY A 230 13.28 -8.85 4.41
C GLY A 230 12.35 -9.99 3.98
N SER A 231 11.57 -9.81 2.90
CA SER A 231 10.64 -10.82 2.37
C SER A 231 11.27 -11.78 1.37
N SER A 232 12.45 -11.46 0.83
CA SER A 232 13.19 -12.37 -0.07
C SER A 232 13.56 -13.66 0.63
N GLY A 233 13.39 -14.80 -0.06
CA GLY A 233 13.72 -16.12 0.46
C GLY A 233 12.81 -16.65 1.58
N LYS A 234 11.64 -16.04 1.82
CA LYS A 234 10.73 -16.46 2.89
C LYS A 234 9.67 -17.46 2.46
N ILE A 235 9.61 -17.83 1.19
CA ILE A 235 8.55 -18.72 0.68
C ILE A 235 8.54 -20.09 1.37
N GLU A 236 9.71 -20.62 1.72
CA GLU A 236 9.84 -21.93 2.39
C GLU A 236 9.33 -21.92 3.84
N SER A 237 9.18 -20.73 4.44
CA SER A 237 8.66 -20.57 5.82
C SER A 237 7.14 -20.44 5.90
N VAL A 238 6.46 -20.42 4.76
CA VAL A 238 5.00 -20.20 4.64
C VAL A 238 4.28 -21.49 4.18
N ALA A 239 5.03 -22.50 3.73
CA ALA A 239 4.52 -23.78 3.22
C ALA A 239 4.14 -24.77 4.33
#